data_b8115d6b6558bf971ce7a47151f6ef1b
#
_entry.id   b8115d6b6558bf971ce7a47151f6ef1b
#
_cell.length_a   1.000
_cell.length_b   1.000
_cell.length_c   1.000
_cell.angle_alpha   90.00
_cell.angle_beta   90.00
_cell.angle_gamma   90.00
#
_symmetry.space_group_name_H-M   'P 1'
#
loop_
_entity.id
_entity.type
_entity.pdbx_description
1 polymer ?
#
loop_
_entity_poly.entity_id
_entity_poly.type
_entity_poly.pdbx_seq_one_letter_code
_entity_poly.pdbx_strand_id
1 'polypeptide(L)'
;MAAVDAKGVALRVVVLVVWRVRDTARATLSVDDYAGYLSEQVEAAMARVLSQLPADAFHDDAPTLRDAEAVGDALTQVLSDQVRSIGVQVFSAQPTRIEYAPEVAAAMQRSQIAAIDAKHRDSVLTSVVDAVDDTVTRLTARGLVELDDYERKALVKDLTVAFYTARGNSAEKH
;
A
#
# COMPACT_ATOMS: atom_id res chain seq x y z
N MET A 1 -10.21 4.36 15.63
CA MET A 1 -9.95 3.05 16.25
C MET A 1 -8.77 2.40 15.57
N ALA A 2 -8.00 1.57 16.29
CA ALA A 2 -6.93 0.77 15.70
C ALA A 2 -7.50 -0.60 15.31
N ALA A 3 -7.12 -1.11 14.15
CA ALA A 3 -7.50 -2.42 13.64
C ALA A 3 -6.30 -3.05 12.93
N VAL A 4 -6.41 -4.34 12.59
CA VAL A 4 -5.36 -5.07 11.88
C VAL A 4 -6.03 -5.74 10.67
N ASP A 5 -5.38 -5.66 9.50
CA ASP A 5 -5.86 -6.33 8.29
C ASP A 5 -5.51 -7.83 8.28
N ALA A 6 -5.92 -8.54 7.21
CA ALA A 6 -5.64 -9.96 7.04
C ALA A 6 -4.14 -10.32 6.96
N LYS A 7 -3.27 -9.34 6.69
CA LYS A 7 -1.81 -9.48 6.63
C LYS A 7 -1.10 -9.07 7.91
N GLY A 8 -1.85 -8.71 8.95
CA GLY A 8 -1.29 -8.23 10.22
C GLY A 8 -0.84 -6.77 10.21
N VAL A 9 -1.26 -5.99 9.21
CA VAL A 9 -0.87 -4.58 9.08
C VAL A 9 -1.79 -3.71 9.93
N ALA A 10 -1.22 -2.86 10.77
CA ALA A 10 -1.98 -1.96 11.63
C ALA A 10 -2.61 -0.82 10.83
N LEU A 11 -3.91 -0.64 11.03
CA LEU A 11 -4.75 0.36 10.37
C LEU A 11 -5.40 1.27 11.40
N ARG A 12 -5.68 2.51 10.99
CA ARG A 12 -6.57 3.43 11.67
C ARG A 12 -7.86 3.54 10.85
N VAL A 13 -8.98 3.18 11.46
CA VAL A 13 -10.27 3.16 10.76
C VAL A 13 -11.27 4.04 11.50
N VAL A 14 -12.06 4.81 10.73
CA VAL A 14 -13.22 5.58 11.19
C VAL A 14 -14.45 5.02 10.51
N VAL A 15 -15.44 4.63 11.30
CA VAL A 15 -16.72 4.12 10.81
C VAL A 15 -17.83 5.04 11.27
N LEU A 16 -18.70 5.40 10.34
CA LEU A 16 -19.94 6.10 10.62
C LEU A 16 -21.05 5.06 10.76
N VAL A 17 -21.71 5.05 11.92
CA VAL A 17 -22.83 4.14 12.20
C VAL A 17 -24.12 4.94 12.34
N VAL A 18 -25.14 4.61 11.56
CA VAL A 18 -26.48 5.18 11.65
C VAL A 18 -27.39 4.16 12.32
N TRP A 19 -27.95 4.53 13.47
CA TRP A 19 -28.74 3.62 14.29
C TRP A 19 -29.89 4.34 15.01
N ARG A 20 -30.82 3.57 15.54
CA ARG A 20 -31.89 4.05 16.46
C ARG A 20 -32.26 3.00 17.49
N VAL A 21 -32.84 3.45 18.58
CA VAL A 21 -33.55 2.57 19.52
C VAL A 21 -34.91 2.24 18.93
N ARG A 22 -35.19 0.97 18.68
CA ARG A 22 -36.44 0.45 18.17
C ARG A 22 -37.42 0.05 19.30
N ASP A 23 -36.83 -0.56 20.34
CA ASP A 23 -37.55 -1.02 21.52
C ASP A 23 -36.89 -0.45 22.77
N THR A 24 -37.44 0.62 23.29
CA THR A 24 -36.90 1.34 24.45
C THR A 24 -36.94 0.53 25.72
N ALA A 25 -37.98 -0.28 25.95
CA ALA A 25 -38.06 -1.14 27.13
C ALA A 25 -36.95 -2.20 27.10
N ARG A 26 -36.77 -2.81 25.96
CA ARG A 26 -35.70 -3.83 25.79
C ARG A 26 -34.31 -3.20 25.90
N ALA A 27 -34.07 -2.04 25.29
CA ALA A 27 -32.79 -1.35 25.38
C ALA A 27 -32.42 -0.97 26.81
N THR A 28 -33.37 -0.42 27.59
CA THR A 28 -33.15 0.01 28.97
C THR A 28 -33.00 -1.15 29.94
N LEU A 29 -33.70 -2.27 29.70
CA LEU A 29 -33.63 -3.43 30.59
C LEU A 29 -32.48 -4.39 30.25
N SER A 30 -31.92 -4.33 29.05
CA SER A 30 -30.86 -5.24 28.62
C SER A 30 -29.46 -4.68 28.88
N VAL A 31 -29.27 -3.36 28.86
CA VAL A 31 -27.96 -2.71 28.95
C VAL A 31 -28.10 -1.35 29.63
N ASP A 32 -27.27 -1.06 30.63
CA ASP A 32 -27.25 0.21 31.34
C ASP A 32 -26.85 1.39 30.42
N ASP A 33 -25.86 1.15 29.54
CA ASP A 33 -25.39 2.10 28.53
C ASP A 33 -25.42 1.45 27.14
N TYR A 34 -26.54 1.62 26.41
CA TYR A 34 -26.68 1.08 25.06
C TYR A 34 -25.78 1.78 24.02
N ALA A 35 -25.33 3.02 24.27
CA ALA A 35 -24.42 3.73 23.36
C ALA A 35 -22.99 3.20 23.53
N GLY A 36 -22.54 3.00 24.76
CA GLY A 36 -21.25 2.35 25.08
C GLY A 36 -21.21 0.93 24.55
N TYR A 37 -22.27 0.14 24.79
CA TYR A 37 -22.39 -1.22 24.26
C TYR A 37 -22.30 -1.23 22.73
N LEU A 38 -23.02 -0.33 22.03
CA LEU A 38 -22.94 -0.23 20.59
C LEU A 38 -21.52 0.08 20.11
N SER A 39 -20.80 0.95 20.80
CA SER A 39 -19.42 1.26 20.49
C SER A 39 -18.52 0.03 20.58
N GLU A 40 -18.67 -0.78 21.62
CA GLU A 40 -17.93 -2.03 21.77
C GLU A 40 -18.27 -3.05 20.67
N GLN A 41 -19.56 -3.15 20.30
CA GLN A 41 -19.96 -4.03 19.21
C GLN A 41 -19.41 -3.56 17.86
N VAL A 42 -19.32 -2.25 17.63
CA VAL A 42 -18.67 -1.68 16.43
C VAL A 42 -17.19 -2.08 16.39
N GLU A 43 -16.48 -1.99 17.53
CA GLU A 43 -15.08 -2.42 17.61
C GLU A 43 -14.91 -3.90 17.29
N ALA A 44 -15.74 -4.75 17.87
CA ALA A 44 -15.71 -6.19 17.64
C ALA A 44 -16.05 -6.55 16.18
N ALA A 45 -17.07 -5.91 15.60
CA ALA A 45 -17.45 -6.11 14.20
C ALA A 45 -16.33 -5.67 13.24
N MET A 46 -15.72 -4.51 13.51
CA MET A 46 -14.58 -4.03 12.75
C MET A 46 -13.41 -5.00 12.80
N ALA A 47 -13.01 -5.43 14.00
CA ALA A 47 -11.91 -6.39 14.15
C ALA A 47 -12.18 -7.66 13.33
N ARG A 48 -13.42 -8.16 13.36
CA ARG A 48 -13.83 -9.35 12.64
C ARG A 48 -13.82 -9.17 11.11
N VAL A 49 -14.38 -8.08 10.60
CA VAL A 49 -14.49 -7.85 9.14
C VAL A 49 -13.14 -7.46 8.55
N LEU A 50 -12.40 -6.55 9.21
CA LEU A 50 -11.14 -6.06 8.69
C LEU A 50 -10.03 -7.13 8.71
N SER A 51 -10.05 -8.04 9.67
CA SER A 51 -9.08 -9.14 9.72
C SER A 51 -9.26 -10.18 8.60
N GLN A 52 -10.36 -10.14 7.86
CA GLN A 52 -10.63 -11.08 6.76
C GLN A 52 -10.15 -10.56 5.40
N LEU A 53 -9.94 -9.24 5.27
CA LEU A 53 -9.60 -8.60 4.02
C LEU A 53 -8.23 -7.91 4.10
N PRO A 54 -7.38 -8.00 3.06
CA PRO A 54 -6.16 -7.22 3.00
C PRO A 54 -6.45 -5.75 2.72
N ALA A 55 -5.66 -4.85 3.28
CA ALA A 55 -5.79 -3.41 3.02
C ALA A 55 -5.58 -3.07 1.54
N ASP A 56 -4.64 -3.75 0.87
CA ASP A 56 -4.33 -3.61 -0.55
C ASP A 56 -4.05 -4.97 -1.19
N ALA A 57 -4.60 -5.19 -2.40
CA ALA A 57 -4.23 -6.28 -3.29
C ALA A 57 -3.22 -5.75 -4.31
N PHE A 58 -1.94 -6.08 -4.16
CA PHE A 58 -0.90 -5.62 -5.08
C PHE A 58 -0.89 -6.35 -6.42
N HIS A 59 -1.55 -7.52 -6.54
CA HIS A 59 -1.47 -8.37 -7.73
C HIS A 59 -2.73 -9.17 -8.10
N ASP A 60 -3.82 -9.10 -7.32
CA ASP A 60 -5.05 -9.86 -7.56
C ASP A 60 -6.29 -8.97 -7.55
N ASP A 61 -7.29 -9.29 -8.38
CA ASP A 61 -8.65 -8.72 -8.33
C ASP A 61 -9.44 -9.18 -7.08
N ALA A 62 -8.75 -9.51 -6.00
CA ALA A 62 -9.37 -9.94 -4.76
C ALA A 62 -10.00 -8.76 -4.03
N PRO A 63 -11.13 -8.95 -3.34
CA PRO A 63 -11.77 -7.91 -2.55
C PRO A 63 -10.80 -7.38 -1.48
N THR A 64 -10.71 -6.07 -1.38
CA THR A 64 -9.83 -5.38 -0.43
C THR A 64 -10.64 -4.47 0.46
N LEU A 65 -10.01 -3.96 1.53
CA LEU A 65 -10.62 -2.94 2.38
C LEU A 65 -10.88 -1.60 1.66
N ARG A 66 -10.41 -1.44 0.41
CA ARG A 66 -10.70 -0.27 -0.43
C ARG A 66 -12.09 -0.32 -1.05
N ASP A 67 -12.71 -1.49 -1.11
CA ASP A 67 -14.11 -1.63 -1.46
C ASP A 67 -14.99 -1.24 -0.26
N ALA A 68 -15.20 0.07 -0.10
CA ALA A 68 -15.91 0.63 1.03
C ALA A 68 -17.38 0.17 1.09
N GLU A 69 -18.00 -0.15 -0.05
CA GLU A 69 -19.37 -0.62 -0.13
C GLU A 69 -19.48 -2.05 0.43
N ALA A 70 -18.67 -2.96 -0.06
CA ALA A 70 -18.65 -4.36 0.42
C ALA A 70 -18.30 -4.46 1.90
N VAL A 71 -17.30 -3.66 2.36
CA VAL A 71 -16.92 -3.60 3.77
C VAL A 71 -18.05 -3.01 4.62
N GLY A 72 -18.72 -1.96 4.14
CA GLY A 72 -19.85 -1.33 4.81
C GLY A 72 -21.05 -2.27 4.96
N ASP A 73 -21.37 -3.03 3.92
CA ASP A 73 -22.45 -4.03 3.96
C ASP A 73 -22.14 -5.16 4.95
N ALA A 74 -20.93 -5.67 4.93
CA ALA A 74 -20.50 -6.70 5.87
C ALA A 74 -20.54 -6.21 7.33
N LEU A 75 -20.07 -4.97 7.59
CA LEU A 75 -20.15 -4.36 8.92
C LEU A 75 -21.61 -4.14 9.36
N THR A 76 -22.46 -3.65 8.47
CA THR A 76 -23.89 -3.40 8.74
C THR A 76 -24.59 -4.70 9.12
N GLN A 77 -24.32 -5.77 8.39
CA GLN A 77 -24.92 -7.08 8.67
C GLN A 77 -24.47 -7.61 10.02
N VAL A 78 -23.19 -7.66 10.29
CA VAL A 78 -22.62 -8.14 11.56
C VAL A 78 -23.19 -7.35 12.74
N LEU A 79 -23.20 -6.02 12.66
CA LEU A 79 -23.72 -5.16 13.70
C LEU A 79 -25.22 -5.32 13.91
N SER A 80 -26.02 -5.39 12.83
CA SER A 80 -27.46 -5.58 12.91
C SER A 80 -27.82 -6.86 13.65
N ASP A 81 -27.11 -7.95 13.41
CA ASP A 81 -27.33 -9.23 14.06
C ASP A 81 -26.97 -9.20 15.55
N GLN A 82 -25.87 -8.52 15.91
CA GLN A 82 -25.40 -8.40 17.29
C GLN A 82 -26.33 -7.56 18.17
N VAL A 83 -26.80 -6.40 17.67
CA VAL A 83 -27.55 -5.43 18.48
C VAL A 83 -29.07 -5.63 18.43
N ARG A 84 -29.59 -6.50 17.58
CA ARG A 84 -31.02 -6.79 17.48
C ARG A 84 -31.63 -7.27 18.79
N SER A 85 -30.88 -8.05 19.56
CA SER A 85 -31.31 -8.64 20.83
C SER A 85 -31.57 -7.58 21.90
N ILE A 86 -30.87 -6.47 21.87
CA ILE A 86 -31.00 -5.36 22.83
C ILE A 86 -31.97 -4.26 22.39
N GLY A 87 -32.76 -4.47 21.33
CA GLY A 87 -33.75 -3.50 20.88
C GLY A 87 -33.19 -2.31 20.10
N VAL A 88 -31.94 -2.37 19.67
CA VAL A 88 -31.28 -1.38 18.80
C VAL A 88 -31.35 -1.85 17.35
N GLN A 89 -31.56 -0.91 16.44
CA GLN A 89 -31.54 -1.15 14.99
C GLN A 89 -30.43 -0.30 14.35
N VAL A 90 -29.52 -0.97 13.67
CA VAL A 90 -28.50 -0.36 12.81
C VAL A 90 -29.06 -0.30 11.38
N PHE A 91 -28.94 0.88 10.74
CA PHE A 91 -29.31 1.08 9.34
C PHE A 91 -28.12 0.97 8.41
N SER A 92 -26.99 1.50 8.82
CA SER A 92 -25.76 1.43 8.06
C SER A 92 -24.54 1.58 8.96
N ALA A 93 -23.45 0.93 8.59
CA ALA A 93 -22.14 1.08 9.20
C ALA A 93 -21.13 1.20 8.06
N GLN A 94 -20.70 2.42 7.74
CA GLN A 94 -19.84 2.69 6.60
C GLN A 94 -18.45 3.16 7.04
N PRO A 95 -17.37 2.55 6.54
CA PRO A 95 -16.03 3.06 6.76
C PRO A 95 -15.88 4.38 5.99
N THR A 96 -15.60 5.45 6.72
CA THR A 96 -15.39 6.78 6.14
C THR A 96 -13.92 7.09 5.90
N ARG A 97 -13.03 6.39 6.62
CA ARG A 97 -11.59 6.55 6.50
C ARG A 97 -10.88 5.27 6.92
N ILE A 98 -10.00 4.78 6.06
CA ILE A 98 -9.09 3.67 6.34
C ILE A 98 -7.69 4.14 5.99
N GLU A 99 -6.81 4.22 6.96
CA GLU A 99 -5.43 4.69 6.81
C GLU A 99 -4.48 3.70 7.48
N TYR A 100 -3.28 3.58 6.97
CA TYR A 100 -2.23 2.86 7.69
C TYR A 100 -1.89 3.58 8.99
N ALA A 101 -1.58 2.83 10.02
CA ALA A 101 -1.03 3.42 11.24
C ALA A 101 0.25 4.22 10.89
N PRO A 102 0.53 5.35 11.57
CA PRO A 102 1.64 6.23 11.20
C PRO A 102 2.99 5.52 11.08
N GLU A 103 3.24 4.54 11.96
CA GLU A 103 4.46 3.75 11.98
C GLU A 103 4.59 2.87 10.73
N VAL A 104 3.47 2.27 10.30
CA VAL A 104 3.39 1.44 9.09
C VAL A 104 3.52 2.30 7.86
N ALA A 105 2.83 3.44 7.80
CA ALA A 105 2.92 4.38 6.69
C ALA A 105 4.36 4.86 6.47
N ALA A 106 5.08 5.22 7.54
CA ALA A 106 6.47 5.63 7.47
C ALA A 106 7.40 4.49 7.00
N ALA A 107 7.14 3.24 7.41
CA ALA A 107 7.91 2.09 6.93
C ALA A 107 7.65 1.79 5.46
N MET A 108 6.39 1.84 5.01
CA MET A 108 6.02 1.66 3.60
C MET A 108 6.61 2.75 2.71
N GLN A 109 6.58 4.00 3.16
CA GLN A 109 7.15 5.12 2.42
C GLN A 109 8.67 4.94 2.23
N ARG A 110 9.39 4.51 3.26
CA ARG A 110 10.83 4.19 3.15
C ARG A 110 11.09 3.04 2.18
N SER A 111 10.26 1.99 2.22
CA SER A 111 10.36 0.86 1.29
C SER A 111 10.09 1.27 -0.15
N GLN A 112 9.09 2.13 -0.38
CA GLN A 112 8.78 2.66 -1.72
C GLN A 112 9.93 3.53 -2.26
N ILE A 113 10.51 4.40 -1.44
CA ILE A 113 11.67 5.21 -1.83
C ILE A 113 12.83 4.30 -2.21
N ALA A 114 13.16 3.29 -1.38
CA ALA A 114 14.23 2.35 -1.67
C ALA A 114 14.00 1.55 -2.97
N ALA A 115 12.74 1.17 -3.25
CA ALA A 115 12.38 0.48 -4.50
C ALA A 115 12.52 1.40 -5.73
N ILE A 116 12.13 2.67 -5.61
CA ILE A 116 12.31 3.68 -6.67
C ILE A 116 13.79 3.90 -6.94
N ASP A 117 14.61 4.05 -5.89
CA ASP A 117 16.06 4.24 -6.01
C ASP A 117 16.75 3.02 -6.65
N ALA A 118 16.32 1.81 -6.29
CA ALA A 118 16.83 0.58 -6.92
C ALA A 118 16.50 0.53 -8.42
N LYS A 119 15.24 0.82 -8.78
CA LYS A 119 14.79 0.88 -10.18
C LYS A 119 15.50 1.97 -10.97
N HIS A 120 15.73 3.13 -10.34
CA HIS A 120 16.49 4.22 -10.96
C HIS A 120 17.93 3.81 -11.24
N ARG A 121 18.61 3.17 -10.29
CA ARG A 121 19.98 2.64 -10.48
C ARG A 121 20.05 1.62 -11.61
N ASP A 122 19.12 0.68 -11.68
CA ASP A 122 19.05 -0.32 -12.74
C ASP A 122 18.84 0.33 -14.11
N SER A 123 17.93 1.30 -14.21
CA SER A 123 17.71 2.08 -15.43
C SER A 123 18.95 2.85 -15.88
N VAL A 124 19.70 3.45 -14.93
CA VAL A 124 20.96 4.16 -15.23
C VAL A 124 22.01 3.18 -15.75
N LEU A 125 22.17 2.03 -15.11
CA LEU A 125 23.13 0.99 -15.54
C LEU A 125 22.81 0.48 -16.94
N THR A 126 21.54 0.14 -17.22
CA THR A 126 21.09 -0.28 -18.55
C THR A 126 21.42 0.78 -19.58
N SER A 127 21.07 2.04 -19.31
CA SER A 127 21.34 3.15 -20.24
C SER A 127 22.84 3.41 -20.46
N VAL A 128 23.69 3.13 -19.46
CA VAL A 128 25.17 3.23 -19.62
C VAL A 128 25.67 2.10 -20.51
N VAL A 129 25.19 0.86 -20.27
CA VAL A 129 25.56 -0.30 -21.11
C VAL A 129 25.17 -0.07 -22.58
N ASP A 130 23.94 0.39 -22.83
CA ASP A 130 23.45 0.69 -24.18
C ASP A 130 24.30 1.78 -24.85
N ALA A 131 24.66 2.84 -24.12
CA ALA A 131 25.50 3.93 -24.65
C ALA A 131 26.93 3.47 -24.97
N VAL A 132 27.50 2.56 -24.16
CA VAL A 132 28.83 1.97 -24.42
C VAL A 132 28.77 1.09 -25.66
N ASP A 133 27.77 0.21 -25.78
CA ASP A 133 27.62 -0.68 -26.93
C ASP A 133 27.45 0.11 -28.23
N ASP A 134 26.56 1.10 -28.24
CA ASP A 134 26.35 1.98 -29.38
C ASP A 134 27.63 2.75 -29.77
N THR A 135 28.37 3.25 -28.80
CA THR A 135 29.64 3.95 -29.04
C THR A 135 30.69 3.04 -29.66
N VAL A 136 30.89 1.86 -29.09
CA VAL A 136 31.87 0.87 -29.60
C VAL A 136 31.50 0.43 -31.02
N THR A 137 30.21 0.15 -31.23
CA THR A 137 29.69 -0.27 -32.56
C THR A 137 29.90 0.82 -33.61
N ARG A 138 29.63 2.09 -33.30
CA ARG A 138 29.85 3.20 -34.21
C ARG A 138 31.32 3.47 -34.53
N LEU A 139 32.20 3.37 -33.52
CA LEU A 139 33.63 3.52 -33.72
C LEU A 139 34.19 2.43 -34.65
N THR A 140 33.78 1.18 -34.44
CA THR A 140 34.20 0.03 -35.27
C THR A 140 33.67 0.18 -36.72
N ALA A 141 32.38 0.53 -36.89
CA ALA A 141 31.74 0.67 -38.16
C ALA A 141 32.36 1.80 -39.04
N ARG A 142 32.92 2.84 -38.39
CA ARG A 142 33.58 3.96 -39.09
C ARG A 142 35.07 3.72 -39.36
N GLY A 143 35.61 2.54 -38.96
CA GLY A 143 37.02 2.23 -39.10
C GLY A 143 37.93 3.15 -38.28
N LEU A 144 37.41 3.80 -37.25
CA LEU A 144 38.18 4.73 -36.41
C LEU A 144 39.07 3.97 -35.42
N VAL A 145 38.75 2.71 -35.17
CA VAL A 145 39.46 1.85 -34.22
C VAL A 145 39.44 0.41 -34.75
N GLU A 146 40.63 -0.15 -35.00
CA GLU A 146 40.84 -1.60 -35.19
C GLU A 146 41.34 -2.15 -33.87
N LEU A 147 40.43 -2.69 -33.05
CA LEU A 147 40.72 -3.16 -31.71
C LEU A 147 40.87 -4.69 -31.71
N ASP A 148 41.93 -5.18 -31.09
CA ASP A 148 41.99 -6.56 -30.66
C ASP A 148 41.04 -6.81 -29.45
N ASP A 149 40.87 -8.09 -29.05
CA ASP A 149 39.95 -8.43 -27.96
C ASP A 149 40.36 -7.81 -26.61
N TYR A 150 41.63 -7.55 -26.40
CA TYR A 150 42.15 -6.97 -25.16
C TYR A 150 41.85 -5.44 -25.13
N GLU A 151 42.20 -4.76 -26.22
CA GLU A 151 41.95 -3.32 -26.38
C GLU A 151 40.47 -3.00 -26.36
N ARG A 152 39.61 -3.85 -26.93
CA ARG A 152 38.14 -3.71 -26.87
C ARG A 152 37.66 -3.79 -25.44
N LYS A 153 38.11 -4.73 -24.65
CA LYS A 153 37.75 -4.87 -23.22
C LYS A 153 38.20 -3.66 -22.40
N ALA A 154 39.39 -3.13 -22.68
CA ALA A 154 39.90 -1.93 -22.02
C ALA A 154 39.05 -0.71 -22.35
N LEU A 155 38.74 -0.49 -23.64
CA LEU A 155 37.86 0.61 -24.08
C LEU A 155 36.45 0.55 -23.48
N VAL A 156 35.82 -0.65 -23.45
CA VAL A 156 34.51 -0.84 -22.84
C VAL A 156 34.54 -0.49 -21.34
N LYS A 157 35.57 -0.91 -20.64
CA LYS A 157 35.76 -0.58 -19.22
C LYS A 157 35.88 0.94 -19.00
N ASP A 158 36.71 1.60 -19.79
CA ASP A 158 36.97 3.03 -19.64
C ASP A 158 35.73 3.87 -19.99
N LEU A 159 35.01 3.51 -21.07
CA LEU A 159 33.75 4.14 -21.43
C LEU A 159 32.68 3.94 -20.37
N THR A 160 32.57 2.73 -19.80
CA THR A 160 31.60 2.43 -18.73
C THR A 160 31.85 3.33 -17.52
N VAL A 161 33.11 3.45 -17.08
CA VAL A 161 33.47 4.34 -15.98
C VAL A 161 33.18 5.81 -16.32
N ALA A 162 33.56 6.27 -17.51
CA ALA A 162 33.33 7.64 -17.93
C ALA A 162 31.85 8.02 -17.99
N PHE A 163 31.01 7.18 -18.61
CA PHE A 163 29.56 7.41 -18.70
C PHE A 163 28.87 7.33 -17.33
N TYR A 164 29.26 6.40 -16.48
CA TYR A 164 28.73 6.30 -15.13
C TYR A 164 29.05 7.52 -14.28
N THR A 165 30.32 7.99 -14.33
CA THR A 165 30.76 9.17 -13.58
C THR A 165 30.11 10.46 -14.09
N ALA A 166 29.97 10.62 -15.42
CA ALA A 166 29.32 11.79 -16.03
C ALA A 166 27.84 11.90 -15.61
N ARG A 167 27.14 10.78 -15.50
CA ARG A 167 25.74 10.78 -15.05
C ARG A 167 25.59 10.96 -13.55
N GLY A 168 26.50 10.42 -12.73
CA GLY A 168 26.52 10.67 -11.28
C GLY A 168 26.62 12.15 -10.95
N ASN A 169 27.49 12.87 -11.63
CA ASN A 169 27.67 14.32 -11.44
C ASN A 169 26.49 15.18 -11.93
N SER A 170 25.63 14.64 -12.80
CA SER A 170 24.44 15.35 -13.27
C SER A 170 23.27 15.24 -12.31
N ALA A 171 23.24 14.19 -11.50
CA ALA A 171 22.17 13.94 -10.51
C ALA A 171 22.36 14.75 -9.21
N GLU A 172 23.58 15.19 -8.89
CA GLU A 172 23.87 16.03 -7.69
C GLU A 172 23.61 17.52 -7.89
N LYS A 173 23.22 17.97 -9.09
CA LYS A 173 23.02 19.41 -9.40
C LYS A 173 21.55 19.84 -9.44
N HIS A 174 20.62 19.01 -9.00
CA HIS A 174 19.19 19.30 -8.83
C HIS A 174 18.75 18.93 -7.42
#